data_d8a0b7e8946c5fa4606f2433de5473f4
#
_entry.id   d8a0b7e8946c5fa4606f2433de5473f4
#
_cell.length_a   1.000
_cell.length_b   1.000
_cell.length_c   1.000
_cell.angle_alpha   90.00
_cell.angle_beta   90.00
_cell.angle_gamma   90.00
#
_symmetry.space_group_name_H-M   'P 1'
#
loop_
_entity.id
_entity.type
_entity.pdbx_description
1 polymer ?
#
loop_
_entity_poly.entity_id
_entity_poly.type
_entity_poly.pdbx_seq_one_letter_code
_entity_poly.pdbx_strand_id
1 'polypeptide(L)'
;MEYWALERAAKVLRADPARYQPVEGVEYDLTEPALFHWGIHFGDRCHVEGLVGLFPLERLIPHEATTAAVMDRPRHPVQIRPVMALVDEPLPALEPAGESVEFHGIHHHVITPVAPVALDLSQAIIADGHHRVAAALRGGGEPMIMTMVVDSGQADLDAGAFHRYFAAQVVLPDTITECEVVQESPLEAILAGRMAIVTNLGSIGVAVADQAVPEVLRGLPAGLASRYVFPALGLDEADAVYLADTRQALAAIEKGGTAVLLPPSRVRSVMRAAVEGVALPPKSTRFRPKPIRGFLMRPDAI
;
A
#
# COMPACT_ATOMS: atom_id res chain seq x y z
N MET A 1 -16.29 4.35 23.77
CA MET A 1 -16.33 5.02 22.45
C MET A 1 -15.29 6.13 22.52
N GLU A 2 -14.20 5.95 21.81
CA GLU A 2 -13.14 6.96 21.76
C GLU A 2 -13.31 7.74 20.45
N TYR A 3 -13.40 9.06 20.56
CA TYR A 3 -13.49 9.98 19.43
C TYR A 3 -12.07 10.35 18.99
N TRP A 4 -11.80 10.27 17.71
CA TRP A 4 -10.49 10.52 17.13
C TRP A 4 -10.48 11.84 16.38
N ALA A 5 -10.35 12.95 17.10
CA ALA A 5 -10.19 14.25 16.46
C ALA A 5 -8.73 14.52 16.10
N LEU A 6 -8.49 15.13 14.95
CA LEU A 6 -7.19 15.65 14.58
C LEU A 6 -6.99 16.97 15.34
N GLU A 7 -6.19 16.94 16.41
CA GLU A 7 -6.02 18.11 17.29
C GLU A 7 -5.26 19.26 16.64
N ARG A 8 -4.48 19.01 15.62
CA ARG A 8 -3.81 20.05 14.81
C ARG A 8 -3.57 19.49 13.41
N ALA A 9 -4.39 19.80 12.48
CA ALA A 9 -4.14 19.57 11.06
C ALA A 9 -3.96 20.90 10.35
N ALA A 10 -2.88 21.01 9.60
CA ALA A 10 -2.70 22.13 8.71
C ALA A 10 -3.26 21.76 7.33
N LYS A 11 -4.13 22.58 6.77
CA LYS A 11 -4.71 22.41 5.44
C LYS A 11 -3.84 23.12 4.42
N VAL A 12 -3.42 22.41 3.40
CA VAL A 12 -2.69 23.01 2.26
C VAL A 12 -3.67 23.36 1.16
N LEU A 13 -3.84 24.64 0.89
CA LEU A 13 -4.73 25.11 -0.17
C LEU A 13 -4.10 25.00 -1.57
N ARG A 14 -2.77 24.87 -1.67
CA ARG A 14 -2.06 24.73 -2.95
C ARG A 14 -0.83 23.84 -2.76
N ALA A 15 -0.87 22.62 -3.26
CA ALA A 15 0.33 21.80 -3.43
C ALA A 15 0.91 22.04 -4.83
N ASP A 16 2.23 22.20 -4.94
CA ASP A 16 2.90 22.08 -6.24
C ASP A 16 2.88 20.61 -6.65
N PRO A 17 2.11 20.23 -7.67
CA PRO A 17 1.97 18.82 -8.06
C PRO A 17 3.31 18.19 -8.49
N ALA A 18 4.30 18.97 -8.87
CA ALA A 18 5.60 18.48 -9.34
C ALA A 18 6.54 18.03 -8.19
N ARG A 19 6.32 18.44 -6.95
CA ARG A 19 7.34 18.32 -5.90
C ARG A 19 7.04 17.39 -4.76
N TYR A 20 5.90 16.79 -4.58
CA TYR A 20 5.56 15.84 -3.49
C TYR A 20 6.03 16.24 -2.06
N GLN A 21 6.42 17.49 -1.86
CA GLN A 21 6.92 18.06 -0.60
C GLN A 21 6.17 19.35 -0.32
N PRO A 22 6.05 19.73 0.97
CA PRO A 22 5.59 21.07 1.31
C PRO A 22 6.44 22.09 0.56
N VAL A 23 5.79 22.98 -0.18
CA VAL A 23 6.50 24.01 -0.92
C VAL A 23 6.86 25.12 0.08
N GLU A 24 8.11 25.57 0.12
CA GLU A 24 8.48 26.78 0.85
C GLU A 24 7.58 27.94 0.42
N GLY A 25 6.98 28.63 1.39
CA GLY A 25 6.09 29.76 1.14
C GLY A 25 4.61 29.41 0.96
N VAL A 26 4.21 28.14 1.14
CA VAL A 26 2.79 27.77 1.25
C VAL A 26 2.32 28.05 2.67
N GLU A 27 1.30 28.90 2.81
CA GLU A 27 0.65 29.12 4.09
C GLU A 27 -0.30 27.94 4.38
N TYR A 28 -0.24 27.47 5.62
CA TYR A 28 -1.10 26.42 6.12
C TYR A 28 -2.05 27.02 7.13
N ASP A 29 -3.34 26.86 6.91
CA ASP A 29 -4.33 27.21 7.91
C ASP A 29 -4.38 26.15 9.01
N LEU A 30 -4.16 26.57 10.25
CA LEU A 30 -4.42 25.73 11.42
C LEU A 30 -5.94 25.58 11.58
N THR A 31 -6.40 24.34 11.60
CA THR A 31 -7.82 24.06 11.82
C THR A 31 -8.09 23.80 13.30
N GLU A 32 -9.32 24.08 13.74
CA GLU A 32 -9.83 23.51 14.98
C GLU A 32 -9.81 21.98 14.92
N PRO A 33 -9.70 21.29 16.07
CA PRO A 33 -9.72 19.83 16.09
C PRO A 33 -10.96 19.27 15.40
N ALA A 34 -10.76 18.47 14.37
CA ALA A 34 -11.83 17.89 13.57
C ALA A 34 -11.45 16.56 12.93
N LEU A 35 -12.43 15.78 12.53
CA LEU A 35 -12.26 14.72 11.54
C LEU A 35 -12.44 15.31 10.14
N PHE A 36 -11.75 14.74 9.17
CA PHE A 36 -11.84 15.15 7.79
C PHE A 36 -12.31 13.97 6.94
N HIS A 37 -13.31 14.18 6.11
CA HIS A 37 -13.63 13.25 5.06
C HIS A 37 -12.73 13.53 3.86
N TRP A 38 -12.11 12.49 3.32
CA TRP A 38 -11.24 12.58 2.15
C TRP A 38 -11.67 11.60 1.08
N GLY A 39 -12.16 12.13 -0.03
CA GLY A 39 -12.46 11.36 -1.24
C GLY A 39 -11.31 11.43 -2.24
N ILE A 40 -10.98 10.31 -2.86
CA ILE A 40 -9.99 10.19 -3.93
C ILE A 40 -10.66 9.52 -5.12
N HIS A 41 -10.79 10.25 -6.22
CA HIS A 41 -11.46 9.79 -7.43
C HIS A 41 -10.45 9.70 -8.58
N PHE A 42 -10.40 8.55 -9.23
CA PHE A 42 -9.55 8.30 -10.40
C PHE A 42 -10.44 7.97 -11.61
N GLY A 43 -10.79 8.99 -12.40
CA GLY A 43 -11.78 8.87 -13.44
C GLY A 43 -13.07 8.25 -12.89
N ASP A 44 -13.73 7.44 -13.70
CA ASP A 44 -14.96 6.73 -13.30
C ASP A 44 -14.69 5.34 -12.66
N ARG A 45 -13.42 4.99 -12.41
CA ARG A 45 -13.04 3.60 -12.12
C ARG A 45 -12.47 3.34 -10.73
N CYS A 46 -12.04 4.34 -10.02
CA CYS A 46 -11.44 4.17 -8.68
C CYS A 46 -11.99 5.23 -7.75
N HIS A 47 -12.71 4.78 -6.75
CA HIS A 47 -13.26 5.63 -5.73
C HIS A 47 -12.82 5.10 -4.36
N VAL A 48 -12.11 5.94 -3.63
CA VAL A 48 -11.70 5.65 -2.25
C VAL A 48 -12.12 6.81 -1.38
N GLU A 49 -12.96 6.53 -0.41
CA GLU A 49 -13.36 7.48 0.62
C GLU A 49 -12.90 7.02 1.99
N GLY A 50 -12.53 7.96 2.83
CA GLY A 50 -12.11 7.66 4.18
C GLY A 50 -12.20 8.84 5.12
N LEU A 51 -12.11 8.53 6.39
CA LEU A 51 -12.04 9.51 7.47
C LEU A 51 -10.60 9.70 7.92
N VAL A 52 -10.15 10.94 7.96
CA VAL A 52 -8.82 11.30 8.47
C VAL A 52 -8.93 11.85 9.87
N GLY A 53 -8.17 11.25 10.77
CA GLY A 53 -8.10 11.65 12.17
C GLY A 53 -6.82 11.16 12.83
N LEU A 54 -6.72 11.28 14.14
CA LEU A 54 -5.66 10.69 14.94
C LEU A 54 -6.06 9.28 15.34
N PHE A 55 -5.14 8.34 15.15
CA PHE A 55 -5.36 6.93 15.39
C PHE A 55 -4.25 6.35 16.30
N PRO A 56 -4.58 5.50 17.29
CA PRO A 56 -3.57 4.89 18.13
C PRO A 56 -2.67 3.97 17.33
N LEU A 57 -1.37 4.15 17.50
CA LEU A 57 -0.36 3.32 16.84
C LEU A 57 -0.53 1.82 17.16
N GLU A 58 -0.92 1.50 18.39
CA GLU A 58 -1.09 0.14 18.89
C GLU A 58 -2.23 -0.64 18.23
N ARG A 59 -3.18 0.06 17.59
CA ARG A 59 -4.32 -0.55 16.88
C ARG A 59 -4.07 -0.73 15.38
N LEU A 60 -2.94 -0.23 14.88
CA LEU A 60 -2.56 -0.36 13.49
C LEU A 60 -1.83 -1.68 13.25
N ILE A 61 -2.43 -2.58 12.50
CA ILE A 61 -1.90 -3.92 12.24
C ILE A 61 -1.12 -3.91 10.91
N PRO A 62 0.20 -4.19 10.93
CA PRO A 62 0.97 -4.33 9.71
C PRO A 62 0.66 -5.67 9.03
N HIS A 63 0.50 -5.67 7.71
CA HIS A 63 0.35 -6.90 6.93
C HIS A 63 1.63 -7.33 6.22
N GLU A 64 2.65 -6.47 6.17
CA GLU A 64 3.94 -6.79 5.57
C GLU A 64 5.10 -6.39 6.49
N ALA A 65 6.22 -7.12 6.36
CA ALA A 65 7.44 -6.80 7.08
C ALA A 65 8.03 -5.47 6.60
N THR A 66 8.67 -4.73 7.50
CA THR A 66 9.41 -3.51 7.17
C THR A 66 10.85 -3.84 6.81
N THR A 67 11.41 -3.16 5.79
CA THR A 67 12.80 -3.36 5.41
C THR A 67 13.77 -2.68 6.37
N ALA A 68 14.92 -3.30 6.65
CA ALA A 68 15.95 -2.76 7.53
C ALA A 68 16.45 -1.36 7.08
N ALA A 69 16.61 -1.15 5.78
CA ALA A 69 17.07 0.12 5.21
C ALA A 69 16.16 1.33 5.50
N VAL A 70 14.92 1.09 5.89
CA VAL A 70 13.96 2.14 6.26
C VAL A 70 13.94 2.35 7.77
N MET A 71 14.43 1.38 8.54
CA MET A 71 14.51 1.44 9.99
C MET A 71 15.45 2.56 10.48
N ASP A 72 16.44 2.95 9.67
CA ASP A 72 17.45 3.97 10.03
C ASP A 72 17.06 5.40 9.60
N ARG A 73 15.89 5.58 8.98
CA ARG A 73 15.45 6.92 8.58
C ARG A 73 15.07 7.75 9.79
N PRO A 74 15.58 9.00 9.90
CA PRO A 74 15.19 9.90 10.96
C PRO A 74 13.69 10.20 10.90
N ARG A 75 13.09 10.37 12.07
CA ARG A 75 11.69 10.79 12.18
C ARG A 75 11.55 12.18 11.55
N HIS A 76 10.58 12.33 10.66
CA HIS A 76 10.28 13.64 10.07
C HIS A 76 9.46 14.46 11.08
N PRO A 77 9.81 15.74 11.35
CA PRO A 77 9.11 16.56 12.35
C PRO A 77 7.68 16.92 11.98
N VAL A 78 7.26 16.59 10.77
CA VAL A 78 5.91 16.84 10.25
C VAL A 78 5.40 15.61 9.55
N GLN A 79 4.18 15.16 9.88
CA GLN A 79 3.50 14.13 9.12
C GLN A 79 2.82 14.75 7.90
N ILE A 80 3.47 14.62 6.74
CA ILE A 80 3.07 15.27 5.47
C ILE A 80 1.97 14.56 4.70
N ARG A 81 1.50 13.42 5.20
CA ARG A 81 0.40 12.67 4.61
C ARG A 81 -0.11 11.63 5.63
N PRO A 82 -1.42 11.34 5.68
CA PRO A 82 -1.94 10.31 6.57
C PRO A 82 -1.37 8.92 6.24
N VAL A 83 -1.25 8.06 7.24
CA VAL A 83 -1.22 6.62 7.05
C VAL A 83 -2.56 6.22 6.43
N MET A 84 -2.60 5.23 5.57
CA MET A 84 -3.85 4.68 5.08
C MET A 84 -4.07 3.32 5.72
N ALA A 85 -5.22 3.15 6.36
CA ALA A 85 -5.58 1.91 7.02
C ALA A 85 -6.97 1.44 6.56
N LEU A 86 -7.14 0.13 6.44
CA LEU A 86 -8.38 -0.52 6.03
C LEU A 86 -9.11 -1.07 7.24
N VAL A 87 -10.41 -0.90 7.26
CA VAL A 87 -11.33 -1.52 8.22
C VAL A 87 -12.39 -2.30 7.46
N ASP A 88 -12.99 -3.28 8.11
CA ASP A 88 -14.11 -4.07 7.56
C ASP A 88 -15.44 -3.61 8.18
N GLU A 89 -15.54 -2.31 8.41
CA GLU A 89 -16.72 -1.65 8.99
C GLU A 89 -17.18 -0.51 8.08
N PRO A 90 -18.49 -0.36 7.87
CA PRO A 90 -19.02 0.70 7.03
C PRO A 90 -18.72 2.08 7.65
N LEU A 91 -18.12 2.93 6.86
CA LEU A 91 -17.97 4.35 7.21
C LEU A 91 -19.24 5.10 6.85
N PRO A 92 -19.58 6.19 7.58
CA PRO A 92 -20.73 7.01 7.24
C PRO A 92 -20.57 7.60 5.85
N ALA A 93 -21.63 7.50 5.04
CA ALA A 93 -21.69 8.18 3.75
C ALA A 93 -21.66 9.70 3.97
N LEU A 94 -20.79 10.39 3.25
CA LEU A 94 -20.69 11.84 3.30
C LEU A 94 -20.82 12.39 1.89
N GLU A 95 -21.63 13.43 1.74
CA GLU A 95 -21.76 14.11 0.46
C GLU A 95 -20.44 14.81 0.10
N PRO A 96 -19.98 14.71 -1.15
CA PRO A 96 -18.75 15.36 -1.61
C PRO A 96 -18.98 16.88 -1.64
N ALA A 97 -18.66 17.54 -0.55
CA ALA A 97 -18.67 19.00 -0.44
C ALA A 97 -17.33 19.45 0.13
N GLY A 98 -16.73 20.47 -0.43
CA GLY A 98 -15.49 21.04 0.07
C GLY A 98 -14.48 21.32 -1.04
N GLU A 99 -13.23 21.51 -0.66
CA GLU A 99 -12.16 21.82 -1.59
C GLU A 99 -11.71 20.58 -2.37
N SER A 100 -11.44 20.76 -3.64
CA SER A 100 -10.90 19.71 -4.50
C SER A 100 -9.59 20.15 -5.12
N VAL A 101 -8.68 19.19 -5.28
CA VAL A 101 -7.42 19.37 -6.00
C VAL A 101 -7.29 18.23 -7.00
N GLU A 102 -7.00 18.57 -8.25
CA GLU A 102 -6.64 17.57 -9.26
C GLU A 102 -5.12 17.39 -9.28
N PHE A 103 -4.68 16.15 -9.27
CA PHE A 103 -3.28 15.77 -9.34
C PHE A 103 -3.07 14.56 -10.23
N HIS A 104 -2.42 14.74 -11.39
CA HIS A 104 -2.23 13.68 -12.40
C HIS A 104 -3.51 12.94 -12.80
N GLY A 105 -4.61 13.67 -13.00
CA GLY A 105 -5.90 13.08 -13.33
C GLY A 105 -6.62 12.42 -12.16
N ILE A 106 -6.11 12.58 -10.94
CA ILE A 106 -6.73 12.11 -9.71
C ILE A 106 -7.33 13.33 -8.99
N HIS A 107 -8.62 13.26 -8.70
CA HIS A 107 -9.30 14.29 -7.93
C HIS A 107 -9.30 13.93 -6.45
N HIS A 108 -8.81 14.82 -5.61
CA HIS A 108 -8.83 14.72 -4.17
C HIS A 108 -9.80 15.75 -3.60
N HIS A 109 -10.79 15.29 -2.85
CA HIS A 109 -11.76 16.14 -2.15
C HIS A 109 -11.58 16.00 -0.66
N VAL A 110 -11.57 17.10 0.07
CA VAL A 110 -11.56 17.08 1.54
C VAL A 110 -12.71 17.92 2.06
N ILE A 111 -13.52 17.30 2.89
CA ILE A 111 -14.63 17.95 3.59
C ILE A 111 -14.23 18.18 5.04
N THR A 112 -14.44 19.38 5.53
CA THR A 112 -14.19 19.79 6.91
C THR A 112 -15.33 20.67 7.44
N PRO A 113 -15.67 20.55 8.71
CA PRO A 113 -15.46 19.43 9.61
C PRO A 113 -16.54 18.36 9.43
N VAL A 114 -16.19 17.11 9.67
CA VAL A 114 -17.18 16.05 9.82
C VAL A 114 -17.61 16.01 11.28
N ALA A 115 -18.90 15.86 11.54
CA ALA A 115 -19.38 15.62 12.89
C ALA A 115 -18.64 14.42 13.52
N PRO A 116 -18.34 14.46 14.82
CA PRO A 116 -17.69 13.35 15.48
C PRO A 116 -18.47 12.05 15.25
N VAL A 117 -17.82 11.07 14.62
CA VAL A 117 -18.39 9.76 14.35
C VAL A 117 -17.77 8.77 15.32
N ALA A 118 -18.63 8.04 16.03
CA ALA A 118 -18.19 6.91 16.83
C ALA A 118 -17.92 5.73 15.88
N LEU A 119 -16.67 5.39 15.70
CA LEU A 119 -16.25 4.20 14.94
C LEU A 119 -15.71 3.18 15.94
N ASP A 120 -16.16 1.93 15.86
CA ASP A 120 -15.50 0.83 16.57
C ASP A 120 -14.37 0.31 15.71
N LEU A 121 -13.27 1.01 15.72
CA LEU A 121 -12.07 0.66 14.96
C LEU A 121 -11.21 -0.29 15.79
N SER A 122 -11.74 -1.46 16.11
CA SER A 122 -11.02 -2.47 16.89
C SER A 122 -9.75 -2.96 16.19
N GLN A 123 -9.78 -3.01 14.86
CA GLN A 123 -8.64 -3.44 14.04
C GLN A 123 -8.58 -2.64 12.75
N ALA A 124 -7.46 -1.98 12.49
CA ALA A 124 -7.20 -1.28 11.25
C ALA A 124 -5.90 -1.79 10.61
N ILE A 125 -6.02 -2.33 9.39
CA ILE A 125 -4.90 -2.94 8.67
C ILE A 125 -4.19 -1.84 7.85
N ILE A 126 -2.88 -1.67 8.07
CA ILE A 126 -2.10 -0.66 7.37
C ILE A 126 -2.05 -0.98 5.87
N ALA A 127 -2.65 -0.14 5.02
CA ALA A 127 -2.55 -0.23 3.56
C ALA A 127 -1.34 0.55 3.00
N ASP A 128 -1.05 1.73 3.59
CA ASP A 128 0.14 2.52 3.26
C ASP A 128 0.69 3.19 4.51
N GLY A 129 2.00 3.13 4.68
CA GLY A 129 2.69 3.80 5.77
C GLY A 129 3.31 2.91 6.83
N HIS A 130 3.49 1.60 6.58
CA HIS A 130 4.16 0.65 7.49
C HIS A 130 5.43 1.21 8.13
N HIS A 131 6.29 1.83 7.31
CA HIS A 131 7.54 2.41 7.78
C HIS A 131 7.35 3.64 8.68
N ARG A 132 6.29 4.43 8.45
CA ARG A 132 5.95 5.59 9.30
C ARG A 132 5.44 5.13 10.65
N VAL A 133 4.58 4.12 10.67
CA VAL A 133 4.08 3.49 11.90
C VAL A 133 5.24 2.85 12.67
N ALA A 134 6.08 2.05 12.01
CA ALA A 134 7.23 1.43 12.64
C ALA A 134 8.23 2.46 13.20
N ALA A 135 8.45 3.58 12.52
CA ALA A 135 9.30 4.68 13.01
C ALA A 135 8.67 5.38 14.22
N ALA A 136 7.36 5.62 14.20
CA ALA A 136 6.64 6.25 15.30
C ALA A 136 6.65 5.38 16.56
N LEU A 137 6.43 4.07 16.43
CA LEU A 137 6.51 3.12 17.57
C LEU A 137 7.88 3.10 18.24
N ARG A 138 8.96 3.26 17.47
CA ARG A 138 10.33 3.29 18.04
C ARG A 138 10.69 4.61 18.69
N GLY A 139 10.13 5.70 18.22
CA GLY A 139 10.52 7.05 18.65
C GLY A 139 10.06 7.43 20.07
N GLY A 140 9.24 6.61 20.73
CA GLY A 140 8.71 6.88 22.08
C GLY A 140 7.89 8.18 22.19
N GLY A 141 7.43 8.71 21.04
CA GLY A 141 6.61 9.92 20.98
C GLY A 141 5.13 9.66 21.25
N GLU A 142 4.28 10.57 20.80
CA GLU A 142 2.83 10.43 20.95
C GLU A 142 2.34 9.08 20.43
N PRO A 143 1.44 8.40 21.17
CA PRO A 143 0.90 7.10 20.77
C PRO A 143 -0.09 7.19 19.59
N MET A 144 -0.24 8.36 18.97
CA MET A 144 -1.23 8.67 17.95
C MET A 144 -0.57 9.09 16.65
N ILE A 145 -1.13 8.66 15.51
CA ILE A 145 -0.66 9.04 14.17
C ILE A 145 -1.84 9.47 13.29
N MET A 146 -1.61 10.47 12.43
CA MET A 146 -2.64 10.89 11.47
C MET A 146 -2.88 9.75 10.47
N THR A 147 -4.12 9.27 10.43
CA THR A 147 -4.51 8.10 9.64
C THR A 147 -5.78 8.40 8.87
N MET A 148 -5.82 8.02 7.60
CA MET A 148 -7.02 7.89 6.79
C MET A 148 -7.54 6.46 6.93
N VAL A 149 -8.69 6.31 7.53
CA VAL A 149 -9.38 5.03 7.67
C VAL A 149 -10.33 4.85 6.50
N VAL A 150 -10.28 3.71 5.82
CA VAL A 150 -11.04 3.39 4.62
C VAL A 150 -11.81 2.09 4.84
N ASP A 151 -13.10 2.09 4.54
CA ASP A 151 -13.90 0.86 4.49
C ASP A 151 -13.48 0.02 3.28
N SER A 152 -12.93 -1.15 3.54
CA SER A 152 -12.47 -2.07 2.49
C SER A 152 -13.60 -2.62 1.62
N GLY A 153 -14.83 -2.60 2.11
CA GLY A 153 -16.03 -3.06 1.39
C GLY A 153 -16.61 -2.04 0.42
N GLN A 154 -16.35 -0.74 0.65
CA GLN A 154 -16.84 0.35 -0.19
C GLN A 154 -15.81 0.88 -1.19
N ALA A 155 -14.52 0.60 -0.97
CA ALA A 155 -13.46 1.19 -1.74
C ALA A 155 -13.06 0.31 -2.93
N ASP A 156 -13.00 0.92 -4.12
CA ASP A 156 -12.37 0.34 -5.32
C ASP A 156 -10.84 0.45 -5.20
N LEU A 157 -10.29 -0.21 -4.21
CA LEU A 157 -8.86 -0.25 -3.97
C LEU A 157 -8.16 -1.26 -4.88
N ASP A 158 -7.20 -0.78 -5.64
CA ASP A 158 -6.24 -1.65 -6.30
C ASP A 158 -5.11 -2.01 -5.32
N ALA A 159 -5.03 -3.29 -4.95
CA ALA A 159 -3.92 -3.86 -4.21
C ALA A 159 -2.88 -4.46 -5.17
N GLY A 160 -2.37 -3.64 -6.09
CA GLY A 160 -1.32 -4.02 -7.02
C GLY A 160 -0.11 -4.62 -6.31
N ALA A 161 0.77 -5.28 -7.06
CA ALA A 161 2.00 -5.83 -6.54
C ALA A 161 3.21 -4.96 -6.90
N PHE A 162 4.26 -5.04 -6.10
CA PHE A 162 5.60 -4.72 -6.56
C PHE A 162 6.18 -5.96 -7.23
N HIS A 163 6.72 -5.80 -8.42
CA HIS A 163 7.47 -6.86 -9.09
C HIS A 163 8.87 -6.98 -8.49
N ARG A 164 9.52 -8.14 -8.66
CA ARG A 164 10.88 -8.39 -8.20
C ARG A 164 11.80 -8.52 -9.40
N TYR A 165 12.91 -7.81 -9.35
CA TYR A 165 14.02 -8.00 -10.29
C TYR A 165 15.24 -8.50 -9.53
N PHE A 166 15.89 -9.50 -10.07
CA PHE A 166 17.12 -10.09 -9.56
C PHE A 166 18.21 -9.95 -10.62
N ALA A 167 19.40 -9.53 -10.22
CA ALA A 167 20.56 -9.47 -11.13
C ALA A 167 20.97 -10.87 -11.60
N ALA A 168 20.70 -11.91 -10.80
CA ALA A 168 20.91 -13.29 -11.16
C ALA A 168 19.97 -13.70 -12.31
N GLN A 169 20.55 -14.31 -13.36
CA GLN A 169 19.78 -14.88 -14.46
C GLN A 169 19.52 -16.35 -14.20
N VAL A 170 18.24 -16.74 -14.20
CA VAL A 170 17.84 -18.14 -14.06
C VAL A 170 17.61 -18.78 -15.42
N VAL A 171 17.82 -20.09 -15.48
CA VAL A 171 17.30 -20.91 -16.57
C VAL A 171 15.83 -21.20 -16.28
N LEU A 172 14.95 -20.87 -17.23
CA LEU A 172 13.52 -21.08 -17.04
C LEU A 172 13.24 -22.60 -16.96
N PRO A 173 12.68 -23.09 -15.83
CA PRO A 173 12.41 -24.51 -15.68
C PRO A 173 11.12 -24.92 -16.38
N ASP A 174 11.05 -26.15 -16.84
CA ASP A 174 9.80 -26.75 -17.34
C ASP A 174 8.85 -27.16 -16.21
N THR A 175 9.38 -27.35 -15.00
CA THR A 175 8.60 -27.76 -13.82
C THR A 175 9.12 -27.07 -12.56
N ILE A 176 8.17 -26.70 -11.68
CA ILE A 176 8.45 -26.25 -10.31
C ILE A 176 7.57 -27.10 -9.39
N THR A 177 8.15 -27.66 -8.34
CA THR A 177 7.41 -28.48 -7.37
C THR A 177 6.20 -27.69 -6.82
N GLU A 178 5.05 -28.36 -6.77
CA GLU A 178 3.76 -27.79 -6.30
C GLU A 178 3.24 -26.61 -7.15
N CYS A 179 3.82 -26.40 -8.35
CA CYS A 179 3.36 -25.35 -9.25
C CYS A 179 2.99 -25.91 -10.63
N GLU A 180 2.01 -25.28 -11.24
CA GLU A 180 1.75 -25.38 -12.67
C GLU A 180 2.66 -24.38 -13.41
N VAL A 181 3.36 -24.85 -14.44
CA VAL A 181 4.24 -24.03 -15.28
C VAL A 181 3.70 -24.04 -16.71
N VAL A 182 3.50 -22.86 -17.29
CA VAL A 182 2.95 -22.69 -18.65
C VAL A 182 3.89 -21.80 -19.47
N GLN A 183 4.19 -22.25 -20.69
CA GLN A 183 4.95 -21.42 -21.65
C GLN A 183 4.01 -20.36 -22.23
N GLU A 184 4.17 -19.12 -21.80
CA GLU A 184 3.31 -18.01 -22.18
C GLU A 184 4.01 -16.65 -22.02
N SER A 185 3.43 -15.61 -22.64
CA SER A 185 3.95 -14.25 -22.47
C SER A 185 3.67 -13.70 -21.05
N PRO A 186 4.45 -12.70 -20.59
CA PRO A 186 4.23 -12.10 -19.29
C PRO A 186 2.83 -11.51 -19.12
N LEU A 187 2.27 -10.96 -20.18
CA LEU A 187 0.93 -10.37 -20.16
C LEU A 187 -0.16 -11.43 -20.00
N GLU A 188 -0.05 -12.54 -20.76
CA GLU A 188 -1.01 -13.66 -20.67
C GLU A 188 -0.98 -14.26 -19.25
N ALA A 189 0.22 -14.47 -18.68
CA ALA A 189 0.36 -14.96 -17.30
C ALA A 189 -0.38 -14.05 -16.29
N ILE A 190 -0.12 -12.76 -16.32
CA ILE A 190 -0.72 -11.81 -15.38
C ILE A 190 -2.24 -11.71 -15.57
N LEU A 191 -2.73 -11.68 -16.82
CA LEU A 191 -4.16 -11.66 -17.11
C LEU A 191 -4.89 -12.94 -16.64
N ALA A 192 -4.19 -14.06 -16.67
CA ALA A 192 -4.68 -15.34 -16.13
C ALA A 192 -4.52 -15.46 -14.60
N GLY A 193 -4.00 -14.43 -13.92
CA GLY A 193 -3.77 -14.43 -12.47
C GLY A 193 -2.54 -15.24 -12.04
N ARG A 194 -1.66 -15.61 -12.97
CA ARG A 194 -0.40 -16.31 -12.72
C ARG A 194 0.75 -15.33 -12.52
N MET A 195 1.76 -15.74 -11.78
CA MET A 195 3.04 -15.04 -11.74
C MET A 195 3.77 -15.24 -13.06
N ALA A 196 4.50 -14.24 -13.57
CA ALA A 196 5.35 -14.40 -14.74
C ALA A 196 6.82 -14.33 -14.35
N ILE A 197 7.60 -15.34 -14.73
CA ILE A 197 9.05 -15.35 -14.62
C ILE A 197 9.61 -15.00 -15.99
N VAL A 198 10.37 -13.93 -16.06
CA VAL A 198 10.83 -13.33 -17.32
C VAL A 198 12.33 -13.14 -17.29
N THR A 199 12.98 -13.58 -18.37
CA THR A 199 14.41 -13.34 -18.63
C THR A 199 14.55 -12.77 -20.04
N ASN A 200 15.74 -12.39 -20.44
CA ASN A 200 16.03 -11.99 -21.83
C ASN A 200 15.94 -13.17 -22.85
N LEU A 201 15.78 -14.40 -22.37
CA LEU A 201 15.68 -15.62 -23.22
C LEU A 201 14.24 -16.11 -23.37
N GLY A 202 13.30 -15.60 -22.59
CA GLY A 202 11.88 -16.00 -22.65
C GLY A 202 11.13 -15.76 -21.35
N SER A 203 9.91 -16.29 -21.29
CA SER A 203 9.05 -16.17 -20.11
C SER A 203 8.20 -17.41 -19.91
N ILE A 204 7.82 -17.65 -18.64
CA ILE A 204 6.86 -18.66 -18.22
C ILE A 204 5.85 -18.06 -17.25
N GLY A 205 4.62 -18.55 -17.29
CA GLY A 205 3.61 -18.34 -16.27
C GLY A 205 3.68 -19.43 -15.18
N VAL A 206 3.52 -19.03 -13.92
CA VAL A 206 3.59 -19.95 -12.78
C VAL A 206 2.42 -19.73 -11.86
N ALA A 207 1.69 -20.79 -11.51
CA ALA A 207 0.67 -20.80 -10.47
C ALA A 207 0.99 -21.89 -9.46
N VAL A 208 0.87 -21.59 -8.17
CA VAL A 208 0.94 -22.64 -7.13
C VAL A 208 -0.31 -23.49 -7.22
N ALA A 209 -0.17 -24.81 -7.24
CA ALA A 209 -1.29 -25.73 -7.34
C ALA A 209 -2.24 -25.56 -6.14
N ASP A 210 -3.55 -25.54 -6.39
CA ASP A 210 -4.57 -25.20 -5.38
C ASP A 210 -4.46 -26.00 -4.09
N GLN A 211 -4.13 -27.29 -4.18
CA GLN A 211 -3.96 -28.18 -3.03
C GLN A 211 -2.70 -27.85 -2.18
N ALA A 212 -1.72 -27.15 -2.76
CA ALA A 212 -0.51 -26.74 -2.07
C ALA A 212 -0.63 -25.35 -1.44
N VAL A 213 -1.62 -24.53 -1.86
CA VAL A 213 -1.80 -23.17 -1.37
C VAL A 213 -2.31 -23.16 0.06
N PRO A 214 -1.54 -22.69 1.06
CA PRO A 214 -2.05 -22.47 2.40
C PRO A 214 -3.21 -21.47 2.35
N GLU A 215 -4.28 -21.75 3.11
CA GLU A 215 -5.47 -20.89 3.07
C GLU A 215 -5.16 -19.43 3.36
N VAL A 216 -4.26 -19.16 4.31
CA VAL A 216 -3.83 -17.80 4.68
C VAL A 216 -3.09 -17.07 3.56
N LEU A 217 -2.43 -17.78 2.62
CA LEU A 217 -1.73 -17.20 1.47
C LEU A 217 -2.59 -17.15 0.19
N ARG A 218 -3.82 -17.63 0.23
CA ARG A 218 -4.73 -17.63 -0.92
C ARG A 218 -5.04 -16.20 -1.39
N GLY A 219 -4.69 -15.90 -2.63
CA GLY A 219 -4.83 -14.55 -3.22
C GLY A 219 -3.72 -13.57 -2.82
N LEU A 220 -2.58 -14.07 -2.34
CA LEU A 220 -1.40 -13.29 -1.94
C LEU A 220 -0.15 -13.70 -2.73
N PRO A 221 -0.02 -13.25 -3.99
CA PRO A 221 1.04 -13.71 -4.89
C PRO A 221 2.46 -13.51 -4.37
N ALA A 222 2.73 -12.43 -3.65
CA ALA A 222 4.04 -12.18 -3.08
C ALA A 222 4.44 -13.24 -2.04
N GLY A 223 3.50 -13.62 -1.15
CA GLY A 223 3.73 -14.68 -0.18
C GLY A 223 3.92 -16.05 -0.84
N LEU A 224 3.16 -16.32 -1.91
CA LEU A 224 3.32 -17.54 -2.69
C LEU A 224 4.65 -17.59 -3.45
N ALA A 225 5.07 -16.47 -4.05
CA ALA A 225 6.36 -16.36 -4.74
C ALA A 225 7.53 -16.61 -3.77
N SER A 226 7.50 -15.97 -2.61
CA SER A 226 8.53 -16.13 -1.57
C SER A 226 8.64 -17.57 -1.06
N ARG A 227 7.49 -18.26 -0.94
CA ARG A 227 7.46 -19.61 -0.41
C ARG A 227 7.82 -20.70 -1.43
N TYR A 228 7.37 -20.57 -2.67
CA TYR A 228 7.44 -21.65 -3.67
C TYR A 228 8.35 -21.33 -4.85
N VAL A 229 8.30 -20.08 -5.36
CA VAL A 229 8.96 -19.74 -6.63
C VAL A 229 10.42 -19.36 -6.42
N PHE A 230 10.71 -18.43 -5.50
CA PHE A 230 12.09 -17.97 -5.31
C PHE A 230 13.03 -19.08 -4.86
N PRO A 231 12.68 -19.95 -3.88
CA PRO A 231 13.54 -21.07 -3.50
C PRO A 231 13.76 -22.06 -4.64
N ALA A 232 12.72 -22.37 -5.44
CA ALA A 232 12.83 -23.30 -6.57
C ALA A 232 13.73 -22.77 -7.69
N LEU A 233 13.86 -21.44 -7.81
CA LEU A 233 14.74 -20.77 -8.77
C LEU A 233 16.13 -20.45 -8.20
N GLY A 234 16.39 -20.75 -6.94
CA GLY A 234 17.64 -20.36 -6.26
C GLY A 234 17.79 -18.85 -6.08
N LEU A 235 16.68 -18.11 -6.00
CA LEU A 235 16.65 -16.66 -5.81
C LEU A 235 16.46 -16.32 -4.32
N ASP A 236 17.28 -15.40 -3.81
CA ASP A 236 17.09 -14.84 -2.46
C ASP A 236 16.31 -13.53 -2.55
N GLU A 237 15.18 -13.43 -1.86
CA GLU A 237 14.36 -12.21 -1.85
C GLU A 237 15.11 -11.01 -1.23
N ALA A 238 16.15 -11.23 -0.44
CA ALA A 238 17.03 -10.17 0.07
C ALA A 238 17.78 -9.42 -1.05
N ASP A 239 18.03 -10.08 -2.17
CA ASP A 239 18.69 -9.51 -3.35
C ASP A 239 17.70 -8.83 -4.32
N ALA A 240 16.41 -8.87 -4.00
CA ALA A 240 15.38 -8.35 -4.88
C ALA A 240 15.36 -6.82 -4.97
N VAL A 241 15.33 -6.29 -6.19
CA VAL A 241 14.98 -4.90 -6.47
C VAL A 241 13.47 -4.84 -6.72
N TYR A 242 12.79 -4.04 -5.90
CA TYR A 242 11.32 -3.90 -5.98
C TYR A 242 10.93 -2.85 -7.02
N LEU A 243 10.20 -3.25 -8.04
CA LEU A 243 9.76 -2.40 -9.13
C LEU A 243 8.23 -2.30 -9.12
N ALA A 244 7.74 -1.07 -9.16
CA ALA A 244 6.31 -0.79 -9.03
C ALA A 244 5.55 -0.82 -10.37
N ASP A 245 6.26 -0.94 -11.49
CA ASP A 245 5.73 -0.87 -12.84
C ASP A 245 6.28 -2.03 -13.67
N THR A 246 5.40 -2.75 -14.37
CA THR A 246 5.76 -3.87 -15.25
C THR A 246 6.75 -3.44 -16.33
N ARG A 247 6.61 -2.23 -16.91
CA ARG A 247 7.56 -1.73 -17.92
C ARG A 247 8.96 -1.56 -17.36
N GLN A 248 9.08 -1.06 -16.11
CA GLN A 248 10.38 -0.97 -15.46
C GLN A 248 11.00 -2.34 -15.23
N ALA A 249 10.20 -3.33 -14.86
CA ALA A 249 10.66 -4.70 -14.67
C ALA A 249 11.11 -5.34 -15.99
N LEU A 250 10.37 -5.15 -17.06
CA LEU A 250 10.74 -5.64 -18.39
C LEU A 250 11.99 -4.91 -18.96
N ALA A 251 12.10 -3.60 -18.76
CA ALA A 251 13.31 -2.87 -19.15
C ALA A 251 14.56 -3.28 -18.37
N ALA A 252 14.41 -3.71 -17.12
CA ALA A 252 15.55 -4.18 -16.32
C ALA A 252 16.17 -5.45 -16.88
N ILE A 253 15.37 -6.38 -17.41
CA ILE A 253 15.87 -7.66 -17.98
C ILE A 253 16.60 -7.49 -19.32
N GLU A 254 16.47 -6.35 -20.02
CA GLU A 254 17.26 -6.07 -21.23
C GLU A 254 18.76 -6.08 -20.94
N LYS A 255 19.15 -5.81 -19.71
CA LYS A 255 20.55 -5.84 -19.23
C LYS A 255 20.96 -7.20 -18.64
N GLY A 256 20.10 -8.21 -18.74
CA GLY A 256 20.23 -9.51 -18.11
C GLY A 256 19.44 -9.59 -16.79
N GLY A 257 19.56 -10.74 -16.10
CA GLY A 257 18.85 -11.00 -14.85
C GLY A 257 17.47 -11.61 -15.06
N THR A 258 16.69 -11.64 -13.97
CA THR A 258 15.36 -12.26 -13.91
C THR A 258 14.35 -11.30 -13.30
N ALA A 259 13.21 -11.11 -13.94
CA ALA A 259 12.07 -10.42 -13.35
C ALA A 259 10.99 -11.44 -12.98
N VAL A 260 10.43 -11.30 -11.78
CA VAL A 260 9.22 -12.01 -11.36
C VAL A 260 8.09 -10.99 -11.23
N LEU A 261 7.17 -11.05 -12.17
CA LEU A 261 5.99 -10.20 -12.21
C LEU A 261 4.89 -10.87 -11.40
N LEU A 262 4.29 -10.12 -10.50
CA LEU A 262 3.23 -10.61 -9.63
C LEU A 262 1.89 -10.01 -10.03
N PRO A 263 0.82 -10.82 -10.08
CA PRO A 263 -0.54 -10.29 -10.21
C PRO A 263 -0.94 -9.50 -8.95
N PRO A 264 -2.01 -8.69 -9.01
CA PRO A 264 -2.51 -7.96 -7.84
C PRO A 264 -2.97 -8.91 -6.73
N SER A 265 -2.82 -8.47 -5.48
CA SER A 265 -3.35 -9.16 -4.32
C SER A 265 -4.84 -8.86 -4.15
N ARG A 266 -5.58 -9.79 -3.54
CA ARG A 266 -6.97 -9.53 -3.13
C ARG A 266 -6.98 -8.79 -1.78
N VAL A 267 -7.64 -7.63 -1.72
CA VAL A 267 -7.72 -6.81 -0.49
C VAL A 267 -8.15 -7.63 0.72
N ARG A 268 -9.23 -8.41 0.59
CA ARG A 268 -9.72 -9.29 1.69
C ARG A 268 -8.70 -10.34 2.13
N SER A 269 -7.87 -10.85 1.21
CA SER A 269 -6.81 -11.79 1.58
C SER A 269 -5.70 -11.11 2.37
N VAL A 270 -5.34 -9.87 2.02
CA VAL A 270 -4.38 -9.06 2.77
C VAL A 270 -4.89 -8.80 4.19
N MET A 271 -6.15 -8.40 4.33
CA MET A 271 -6.76 -8.14 5.64
C MET A 271 -6.80 -9.41 6.50
N ARG A 272 -7.23 -10.54 5.93
CA ARG A 272 -7.24 -11.83 6.62
C ARG A 272 -5.85 -12.21 7.13
N ALA A 273 -4.83 -12.18 6.27
CA ALA A 273 -3.47 -12.51 6.67
C ALA A 273 -2.96 -11.63 7.82
N ALA A 274 -3.26 -10.33 7.76
CA ALA A 274 -2.89 -9.40 8.83
C ALA A 274 -3.56 -9.76 10.17
N VAL A 275 -4.87 -10.03 10.16
CA VAL A 275 -5.64 -10.41 11.36
C VAL A 275 -5.14 -11.74 11.94
N GLU A 276 -4.78 -12.69 11.09
CA GLU A 276 -4.19 -13.98 11.49
C GLU A 276 -2.71 -13.88 11.93
N GLY A 277 -2.13 -12.66 11.92
CA GLY A 277 -0.75 -12.42 12.34
C GLY A 277 0.31 -12.91 11.36
N VAL A 278 -0.06 -13.15 10.10
CA VAL A 278 0.86 -13.57 9.05
C VAL A 278 1.47 -12.35 8.38
N ALA A 279 2.74 -12.10 8.66
CA ALA A 279 3.51 -11.05 8.01
C ALA A 279 3.90 -11.49 6.59
N LEU A 280 3.44 -10.75 5.59
CA LEU A 280 3.88 -10.94 4.21
C LEU A 280 5.31 -10.38 4.00
N PRO A 281 6.02 -10.82 2.97
CA PRO A 281 7.30 -10.23 2.59
C PRO A 281 7.19 -8.70 2.40
N PRO A 282 8.31 -7.96 2.51
CA PRO A 282 8.31 -6.53 2.21
C PRO A 282 7.80 -6.24 0.80
N LYS A 283 7.09 -5.11 0.64
CA LYS A 283 6.57 -4.70 -0.67
C LYS A 283 5.65 -5.74 -1.33
N SER A 284 4.85 -6.44 -0.53
CA SER A 284 3.85 -7.39 -1.03
C SER A 284 2.69 -6.72 -1.71
N THR A 285 2.33 -5.50 -1.30
CA THR A 285 1.18 -4.77 -1.82
C THR A 285 1.52 -3.34 -2.20
N ARG A 286 0.74 -2.81 -3.14
CA ARG A 286 0.77 -1.42 -3.57
C ARG A 286 -0.65 -0.91 -3.71
N PHE A 287 -1.23 -0.49 -2.62
CA PHE A 287 -2.58 0.09 -2.62
C PHE A 287 -2.63 1.40 -3.41
N ARG A 288 -3.68 1.53 -4.22
CA ARG A 288 -4.01 2.74 -4.99
C ARG A 288 -5.53 2.97 -5.00
N PRO A 289 -5.98 4.23 -5.14
CA PRO A 289 -5.20 5.46 -5.01
C PRO A 289 -4.71 5.70 -3.59
N LYS A 290 -3.80 6.67 -3.41
CA LYS A 290 -3.26 7.06 -2.10
C LYS A 290 -3.52 8.54 -1.83
N PRO A 291 -3.70 8.96 -0.57
CA PRO A 291 -3.73 10.37 -0.21
C PRO A 291 -2.48 11.08 -0.72
N ILE A 292 -2.64 12.26 -1.33
CA ILE A 292 -1.51 13.07 -1.76
C ILE A 292 -0.76 13.67 -0.56
N ARG A 293 0.53 13.95 -0.76
CA ARG A 293 1.35 14.61 0.25
C ARG A 293 1.03 16.10 0.32
N GLY A 294 1.07 16.65 1.53
CA GLY A 294 0.95 18.08 1.74
C GLY A 294 -0.47 18.62 1.63
N PHE A 295 -1.49 17.81 1.43
CA PHE A 295 -2.88 18.27 1.39
C PHE A 295 -3.47 18.37 2.81
N LEU A 296 -3.26 17.37 3.64
CA LEU A 296 -3.43 17.44 5.08
C LEU A 296 -2.08 17.12 5.73
N MET A 297 -1.62 17.97 6.62
CA MET A 297 -0.38 17.77 7.36
C MET A 297 -0.62 17.90 8.85
N ARG A 298 0.11 17.12 9.61
CA ARG A 298 0.18 17.24 11.05
C ARG A 298 1.61 17.62 11.45
N PRO A 299 1.82 18.78 12.10
CA PRO A 299 3.07 19.00 12.81
C PRO A 299 3.18 17.94 13.88
N ASP A 300 4.28 17.19 13.92
CA ASP A 300 4.53 16.31 15.05
C ASP A 300 4.55 17.18 16.31
N ALA A 301 3.87 16.75 17.36
CA ALA A 301 4.02 17.39 18.64
C ALA A 301 5.51 17.29 19.03
N ILE A 302 6.14 18.43 19.10
CA ILE A 302 7.51 18.60 19.58
C ILE A 302 7.52 18.34 21.07
#